data_6d258e828313f865ae24a41ccf054cfa
#
_entry.id   6d258e828313f865ae24a41ccf054cfa
#
_cell.length_a   1.000
_cell.length_b   1.000
_cell.length_c   1.000
_cell.angle_alpha   90.00
_cell.angle_beta   90.00
_cell.angle_gamma   90.00
#
_symmetry.space_group_name_H-M   'P 1'
#
loop_
_entity.id
_entity.type
_entity.pdbx_description
1 polymer ?
#
loop_
_entity_poly.entity_id
_entity_poly.type
_entity_poly.pdbx_seq_one_letter_code
_entity_poly.pdbx_strand_id
1 'polypeptide(L)'
;TGFTENAGRCLVSAKKYKGNTIICVTLNCPDDWDAHTYFTEICEQKYNAVSISNVISIDTVGSEKAYVKCTYNKKRYLLGSVKVLEYYFPFVYAPVKKGDKLGEVIVYYNNKILERLPIEADEDVKEYGKQQSGTPSKVYG
;
A
#
# COMPACT_ATOMS: atom_id res chain seq x y z
N THR A 1 -18.71 -8.61 29.62
CA THR A 1 -18.58 -8.23 31.05
C THR A 1 -18.49 -9.48 31.90
N GLY A 2 -17.68 -9.45 32.95
CA GLY A 2 -17.60 -10.49 33.95
C GLY A 2 -17.40 -9.87 35.34
N PHE A 3 -17.97 -10.49 36.37
CA PHE A 3 -17.78 -10.12 37.75
C PHE A 3 -17.63 -11.34 38.63
N THR A 4 -16.62 -11.33 39.49
CA THR A 4 -16.49 -12.26 40.60
C THR A 4 -16.03 -11.47 41.84
N GLU A 5 -16.33 -11.97 43.02
CA GLU A 5 -15.92 -11.31 44.27
C GLU A 5 -14.38 -11.11 44.33
N ASN A 6 -13.60 -12.03 43.79
CA ASN A 6 -12.12 -11.97 43.80
C ASN A 6 -11.55 -11.12 42.66
N ALA A 7 -12.21 -11.10 41.49
CA ALA A 7 -11.68 -10.42 40.30
C ALA A 7 -12.26 -9.02 40.09
N GLY A 8 -13.33 -8.67 40.80
CA GLY A 8 -14.06 -7.42 40.58
C GLY A 8 -14.73 -7.38 39.21
N ARG A 9 -15.03 -6.17 38.76
CA ARG A 9 -15.63 -5.93 37.43
C ARG A 9 -14.57 -6.01 36.35
N CYS A 10 -14.81 -6.84 35.34
CA CYS A 10 -13.92 -6.96 34.16
C CYS A 10 -14.73 -6.76 32.90
N LEU A 11 -14.18 -6.00 31.95
CA LEU A 11 -14.83 -5.68 30.69
C LEU A 11 -13.83 -5.82 29.53
N VAL A 12 -14.31 -6.40 28.44
CA VAL A 12 -13.64 -6.37 27.15
C VAL A 12 -14.58 -5.73 26.13
N SER A 13 -14.10 -4.74 25.41
CA SER A 13 -14.82 -4.12 24.30
C SER A 13 -13.94 -4.03 23.05
N ALA A 14 -14.59 -3.96 21.89
CA ALA A 14 -13.93 -3.75 20.60
C ALA A 14 -14.72 -2.73 19.78
N LYS A 15 -13.98 -1.78 19.17
CA LYS A 15 -14.55 -0.75 18.29
C LYS A 15 -13.80 -0.72 16.97
N LYS A 16 -14.53 -0.68 15.86
CA LYS A 16 -13.93 -0.42 14.53
C LYS A 16 -13.66 1.07 14.36
N TYR A 17 -12.44 1.42 13.96
CA TYR A 17 -12.04 2.79 13.70
C TYR A 17 -11.09 2.89 12.50
N LYS A 18 -11.54 3.54 11.42
CA LYS A 18 -10.74 3.82 10.20
C LYS A 18 -9.95 2.59 9.70
N GLY A 19 -10.61 1.44 9.61
CA GLY A 19 -10.02 0.18 9.13
C GLY A 19 -9.24 -0.61 10.18
N ASN A 20 -9.09 -0.10 11.40
CA ASN A 20 -8.47 -0.78 12.54
C ASN A 20 -9.54 -1.30 13.52
N THR A 21 -9.12 -2.13 14.45
CA THR A 21 -9.93 -2.55 15.60
C THR A 21 -9.22 -2.12 16.88
N ILE A 22 -9.85 -1.25 17.64
CA ILE A 22 -9.39 -0.89 19.00
C ILE A 22 -10.00 -1.90 19.95
N ILE A 23 -9.16 -2.55 20.74
CA ILE A 23 -9.61 -3.49 21.80
C ILE A 23 -9.20 -2.88 23.13
N CYS A 24 -10.17 -2.74 24.03
CA CYS A 24 -9.95 -2.31 25.39
C CYS A 24 -10.26 -3.46 26.36
N VAL A 25 -9.40 -3.64 27.35
CA VAL A 25 -9.57 -4.65 28.42
C VAL A 25 -9.30 -3.97 29.74
N THR A 26 -10.27 -4.06 30.64
CA THR A 26 -10.11 -3.62 32.03
C THR A 26 -10.37 -4.77 32.98
N LEU A 27 -9.58 -4.83 34.05
CA LEU A 27 -9.66 -5.82 35.12
C LEU A 27 -9.84 -5.07 36.44
N ASN A 28 -10.75 -5.54 37.28
CA ASN A 28 -11.05 -4.93 38.58
C ASN A 28 -11.29 -3.42 38.50
N CYS A 29 -12.11 -3.00 37.55
CA CYS A 29 -12.39 -1.58 37.29
C CYS A 29 -13.89 -1.31 37.59
N PRO A 30 -14.23 -0.63 38.69
CA PRO A 30 -15.61 -0.33 39.04
C PRO A 30 -16.32 0.51 37.97
N ASP A 31 -15.60 1.48 37.37
CA ASP A 31 -16.08 2.39 36.34
C ASP A 31 -15.69 1.92 34.95
N ASP A 32 -15.83 0.63 34.66
CA ASP A 32 -15.35 -0.04 33.45
C ASP A 32 -15.90 0.58 32.17
N TRP A 33 -17.15 0.98 32.09
CA TRP A 33 -17.75 1.61 30.91
C TRP A 33 -17.16 2.98 30.61
N ASP A 34 -17.00 3.81 31.64
CA ASP A 34 -16.41 5.15 31.49
C ASP A 34 -14.94 5.04 31.11
N ALA A 35 -14.20 4.11 31.73
CA ALA A 35 -12.80 3.82 31.39
C ALA A 35 -12.66 3.37 29.92
N HIS A 36 -13.52 2.48 29.44
CA HIS A 36 -13.50 2.01 28.04
C HIS A 36 -13.82 3.14 27.06
N THR A 37 -14.78 4.00 27.37
CA THR A 37 -15.08 5.19 26.56
C THR A 37 -13.88 6.10 26.47
N TYR A 38 -13.28 6.47 27.60
CA TYR A 38 -12.12 7.34 27.70
C TYR A 38 -10.89 6.79 26.95
N PHE A 39 -10.52 5.52 27.17
CA PHE A 39 -9.38 4.92 26.49
C PHE A 39 -9.59 4.76 24.99
N THR A 40 -10.81 4.47 24.56
CA THR A 40 -11.16 4.38 23.15
C THR A 40 -10.99 5.73 22.46
N GLU A 41 -11.48 6.83 23.07
CA GLU A 41 -11.33 8.19 22.53
C GLU A 41 -9.85 8.62 22.44
N ILE A 42 -9.05 8.33 23.48
CA ILE A 42 -7.59 8.59 23.43
C ILE A 42 -6.93 7.83 22.29
N CYS A 43 -7.28 6.56 22.10
CA CYS A 43 -6.75 5.77 21.00
C CYS A 43 -7.10 6.38 19.64
N GLU A 44 -8.37 6.78 19.46
CA GLU A 44 -8.83 7.42 18.22
C GLU A 44 -8.05 8.70 17.88
N GLN A 45 -7.77 9.52 18.88
CA GLN A 45 -7.00 10.76 18.71
C GLN A 45 -5.53 10.51 18.33
N LYS A 46 -4.97 9.38 18.76
CA LYS A 46 -3.55 9.02 18.49
C LYS A 46 -3.35 8.39 17.10
N TYR A 47 -4.40 7.91 16.43
CA TYR A 47 -4.29 7.37 15.08
C TYR A 47 -4.06 8.49 14.07
N ASN A 48 -2.91 8.46 13.40
CA ASN A 48 -2.56 9.40 12.35
C ASN A 48 -2.78 8.80 10.95
N ALA A 49 -3.18 9.64 10.01
CA ALA A 49 -3.21 9.26 8.61
C ALA A 49 -1.76 9.20 8.08
N VAL A 50 -1.36 8.03 7.60
CA VAL A 50 -0.08 7.81 6.91
C VAL A 50 -0.38 7.60 5.44
N SER A 51 0.17 8.46 4.58
CA SER A 51 0.10 8.32 3.13
C SER A 51 1.34 7.59 2.63
N ILE A 52 1.11 6.50 1.91
CA ILE A 52 2.15 5.67 1.29
C ILE A 52 1.95 5.82 -0.21
N SER A 53 2.63 6.79 -0.82
CA SER A 53 2.43 7.14 -2.23
C SER A 53 3.70 7.65 -2.86
N ASN A 54 3.93 7.27 -4.12
CA ASN A 54 4.99 7.80 -4.95
C ASN A 54 4.64 7.61 -6.43
N VAL A 55 5.38 8.31 -7.28
CA VAL A 55 5.40 8.12 -8.74
C VAL A 55 6.81 7.76 -9.14
N ILE A 56 6.98 6.57 -9.70
CA ILE A 56 8.24 6.03 -10.14
C ILE A 56 8.28 6.06 -11.67
N SER A 57 9.42 6.44 -12.24
CA SER A 57 9.68 6.34 -13.68
C SER A 57 10.73 5.25 -13.91
N ILE A 58 10.37 4.23 -14.68
CA ILE A 58 11.26 3.10 -15.02
C ILE A 58 11.64 3.24 -16.50
N ASP A 59 12.93 3.24 -16.80
CA ASP A 59 13.43 3.37 -18.15
C ASP A 59 12.93 2.24 -19.04
N THR A 60 12.67 2.55 -20.30
CA THR A 60 12.19 1.57 -21.29
C THR A 60 13.17 1.42 -22.44
N VAL A 61 13.37 0.19 -22.89
CA VAL A 61 14.26 -0.16 -23.99
C VAL A 61 13.46 -0.68 -25.17
N GLY A 62 13.78 -0.24 -26.37
CA GLY A 62 13.11 -0.64 -27.60
C GLY A 62 11.69 -0.09 -27.74
N SER A 63 11.42 1.08 -27.16
CA SER A 63 10.09 1.67 -27.09
C SER A 63 10.04 3.09 -27.66
N GLU A 64 8.82 3.54 -27.98
CA GLU A 64 8.57 4.93 -28.39
C GLU A 64 8.69 5.94 -27.24
N LYS A 65 8.68 5.48 -26.00
CA LYS A 65 8.80 6.29 -24.80
C LYS A 65 10.10 5.99 -24.07
N ALA A 66 10.73 6.99 -23.50
CA ALA A 66 11.97 6.82 -22.73
C ALA A 66 11.74 6.09 -21.39
N TYR A 67 10.54 6.20 -20.82
CA TYR A 67 10.19 5.59 -19.53
C TYR A 67 8.69 5.27 -19.46
N VAL A 68 8.33 4.38 -18.54
CA VAL A 68 6.97 4.11 -18.12
C VAL A 68 6.76 4.63 -16.70
N LYS A 69 5.61 5.29 -16.45
CA LYS A 69 5.22 5.74 -15.13
C LYS A 69 4.50 4.64 -14.38
N CYS A 70 4.76 4.58 -13.08
CA CYS A 70 4.14 3.65 -12.15
C CYS A 70 3.75 4.43 -10.91
N THR A 71 2.47 4.44 -10.56
CA THR A 71 1.96 5.18 -9.41
C THR A 71 1.40 4.20 -8.37
N TYR A 72 1.77 4.38 -7.13
CA TYR A 72 1.07 3.73 -6.05
C TYR A 72 0.59 4.75 -5.03
N ASN A 73 -0.58 4.49 -4.46
CA ASN A 73 -1.18 5.37 -3.44
C ASN A 73 -2.01 4.53 -2.47
N LYS A 74 -1.61 4.56 -1.20
CA LYS A 74 -2.32 3.89 -0.12
C LYS A 74 -2.37 4.76 1.11
N LYS A 75 -3.56 4.88 1.72
CA LYS A 75 -3.74 5.58 2.98
C LYS A 75 -4.01 4.58 4.10
N ARG A 76 -3.31 4.75 5.21
CA ARG A 76 -3.49 3.97 6.44
C ARG A 76 -3.65 4.90 7.63
N TYR A 77 -4.30 4.41 8.67
CA TYR A 77 -4.36 5.08 9.97
C TYR A 77 -3.61 4.22 10.98
N LEU A 78 -2.52 4.74 11.52
CA LEU A 78 -1.58 4.00 12.37
C LEU A 78 -1.12 4.83 13.56
N LEU A 79 -0.67 4.15 14.61
CA LEU A 79 -0.02 4.77 15.77
C LEU A 79 1.48 4.89 15.48
N GLY A 80 1.92 6.02 14.93
CA GLY A 80 3.32 6.27 14.60
C GLY A 80 3.63 6.28 13.11
N SER A 81 4.88 6.00 12.75
CA SER A 81 5.41 6.07 11.39
C SER A 81 5.61 4.69 10.76
N VAL A 82 5.73 4.67 9.44
CA VAL A 82 6.10 3.50 8.65
C VAL A 82 7.44 3.72 7.98
N LYS A 83 8.16 2.62 7.70
CA LYS A 83 9.30 2.60 6.79
C LYS A 83 8.83 1.99 5.48
N VAL A 84 9.12 2.66 4.37
CA VAL A 84 8.75 2.21 3.02
C VAL A 84 10.02 1.86 2.27
N LEU A 85 10.04 0.68 1.65
CA LEU A 85 11.11 0.25 0.75
C LEU A 85 10.49 -0.06 -0.61
N GLU A 86 11.12 0.46 -1.66
CA GLU A 86 10.71 0.28 -3.05
C GLU A 86 11.71 -0.63 -3.76
N TYR A 87 11.22 -1.67 -4.40
CA TYR A 87 12.00 -2.58 -5.23
C TYR A 87 11.38 -2.63 -6.61
N TYR A 88 12.09 -2.20 -7.64
CA TYR A 88 11.62 -2.21 -9.02
C TYR A 88 12.76 -2.46 -10.00
N PHE A 89 12.41 -2.84 -11.21
CA PHE A 89 13.38 -3.03 -12.26
C PHE A 89 14.05 -1.70 -12.65
N PRO A 90 15.35 -1.65 -12.84
CA PRO A 90 16.05 -0.43 -13.27
C PRO A 90 15.63 0.00 -14.68
N PHE A 91 15.24 -0.95 -15.53
CA PHE A 91 14.68 -0.74 -16.86
C PHE A 91 13.80 -1.93 -17.27
N VAL A 92 12.96 -1.75 -18.27
CA VAL A 92 12.11 -2.79 -18.87
C VAL A 92 12.15 -2.73 -20.39
N TYR A 93 11.95 -3.86 -21.04
CA TYR A 93 11.82 -3.92 -22.50
C TYR A 93 10.36 -3.72 -22.91
N ALA A 94 10.15 -2.95 -23.99
CA ALA A 94 8.85 -2.87 -24.62
C ALA A 94 8.50 -4.21 -25.34
N PRO A 95 7.19 -4.53 -25.50
CA PRO A 95 6.04 -3.75 -25.05
C PRO A 95 5.75 -3.93 -23.56
N VAL A 96 5.29 -2.87 -22.89
CA VAL A 96 4.77 -2.91 -21.53
C VAL A 96 3.28 -2.61 -21.59
N LYS A 97 2.47 -3.34 -20.86
CA LYS A 97 1.04 -3.11 -20.77
C LYS A 97 0.68 -2.43 -19.46
N LYS A 98 -0.34 -1.60 -19.49
CA LYS A 98 -0.92 -1.05 -18.28
C LYS A 98 -1.32 -2.17 -17.32
N GLY A 99 -0.89 -2.05 -16.06
CA GLY A 99 -1.10 -3.06 -15.01
C GLY A 99 0.00 -4.13 -14.94
N ASP A 100 1.00 -4.12 -15.83
CA ASP A 100 2.15 -5.01 -15.67
C ASP A 100 2.89 -4.70 -14.38
N LYS A 101 3.17 -5.73 -13.57
CA LYS A 101 3.89 -5.59 -12.32
C LYS A 101 5.39 -5.41 -12.60
N LEU A 102 5.91 -4.22 -12.28
CA LEU A 102 7.30 -3.83 -12.52
C LEU A 102 8.11 -3.71 -11.24
N GLY A 103 7.48 -3.94 -10.10
CA GLY A 103 8.14 -3.89 -8.81
C GLY A 103 7.20 -4.14 -7.65
N GLU A 104 7.70 -3.84 -6.46
CA GLU A 104 6.97 -4.02 -5.21
C GLU A 104 7.38 -2.97 -4.18
N VAL A 105 6.41 -2.45 -3.44
CA VAL A 105 6.62 -1.62 -2.26
C VAL A 105 6.40 -2.46 -1.02
N ILE A 106 7.38 -2.50 -0.12
CA ILE A 106 7.25 -3.17 1.17
C ILE A 106 7.11 -2.12 2.26
N VAL A 107 6.00 -2.18 2.96
CA VAL A 107 5.68 -1.27 4.06
C VAL A 107 5.95 -1.96 5.38
N TYR A 108 6.82 -1.37 6.20
CA TYR A 108 7.14 -1.86 7.55
C TYR A 108 6.49 -0.97 8.60
N TYR A 109 5.93 -1.60 9.60
CA TYR A 109 5.44 -0.97 10.82
C TYR A 109 5.96 -1.74 12.03
N ASN A 110 6.60 -1.04 12.97
CA ASN A 110 7.26 -1.65 14.13
C ASN A 110 8.21 -2.81 13.75
N ASN A 111 9.04 -2.61 12.71
CA ASN A 111 9.99 -3.59 12.17
C ASN A 111 9.37 -4.89 11.63
N LYS A 112 8.07 -4.93 11.44
CA LYS A 112 7.36 -6.04 10.79
C LYS A 112 6.74 -5.57 9.49
N ILE A 113 6.66 -6.48 8.51
CA ILE A 113 5.97 -6.18 7.25
C ILE A 113 4.49 -6.00 7.56
N LEU A 114 3.97 -4.80 7.27
CA LEU A 114 2.56 -4.48 7.37
C LEU A 114 1.82 -4.93 6.11
N GLU A 115 2.36 -4.58 4.94
CA GLU A 115 1.79 -4.94 3.65
C GLU A 115 2.82 -4.84 2.52
N ARG A 116 2.47 -5.44 1.37
CA ARG A 116 3.19 -5.34 0.09
C ARG A 116 2.25 -4.78 -0.95
N LEU A 117 2.69 -3.76 -1.66
CA LEU A 117 1.91 -3.13 -2.74
C LEU A 117 2.65 -3.37 -4.06
N PRO A 118 1.95 -3.75 -5.15
CA PRO A 118 2.59 -3.85 -6.44
C PRO A 118 2.93 -2.44 -6.98
N ILE A 119 4.04 -2.35 -7.70
CA ILE A 119 4.37 -1.22 -8.57
C ILE A 119 3.97 -1.66 -9.98
N GLU A 120 2.92 -1.05 -10.53
CA GLU A 120 2.33 -1.43 -11.80
C GLU A 120 2.44 -0.29 -12.81
N ALA A 121 2.56 -0.65 -14.09
CA ALA A 121 2.58 0.33 -15.17
C ALA A 121 1.25 1.08 -15.27
N ASP A 122 1.30 2.40 -15.30
CA ASP A 122 0.11 3.27 -15.40
C ASP A 122 -0.47 3.31 -16.82
N GLU A 123 0.34 2.97 -17.82
CA GLU A 123 0.00 3.09 -19.24
C GLU A 123 0.66 2.01 -20.09
N ASP A 124 0.16 1.85 -21.32
CA ASP A 124 0.79 1.01 -22.32
C ASP A 124 2.02 1.73 -22.91
N VAL A 125 3.11 0.97 -23.12
CA VAL A 125 4.31 1.40 -23.84
C VAL A 125 4.57 0.43 -24.98
N LYS A 126 4.48 0.94 -26.21
CA LYS A 126 4.66 0.14 -27.44
C LYS A 126 6.13 0.02 -27.81
N GLU A 127 6.46 -1.08 -28.51
CA GLU A 127 7.74 -1.17 -29.22
C GLU A 127 7.86 -0.09 -30.28
N TYR A 128 9.09 0.31 -30.60
CA TYR A 128 9.37 1.05 -31.84
C TYR A 128 8.80 0.28 -33.02
N GLY A 129 7.98 0.96 -33.82
CA GLY A 129 7.46 0.38 -35.04
C GLY A 129 8.60 -0.14 -35.90
N LYS A 130 8.65 -1.45 -36.18
CA LYS A 130 9.47 -1.98 -37.24
C LYS A 130 9.01 -1.23 -38.50
N GLN A 131 9.84 -0.37 -39.08
CA GLN A 131 9.63 0.10 -40.44
C GLN A 131 9.41 -1.17 -41.27
N GLN A 132 8.20 -1.34 -41.82
CA GLN A 132 7.98 -2.35 -42.83
C GLN A 132 9.00 -2.06 -43.93
N SER A 133 10.01 -2.89 -44.03
CA SER A 133 10.94 -2.89 -45.14
C SER A 133 10.05 -3.08 -46.40
N GLY A 134 9.87 -1.98 -47.13
CA GLY A 134 9.12 -2.00 -48.36
C GLY A 134 9.68 -3.10 -49.25
N THR A 135 8.85 -3.99 -49.67
CA THR A 135 9.17 -5.01 -50.67
C THR A 135 9.72 -4.26 -51.89
N PRO A 136 10.94 -4.53 -52.34
CA PRO A 136 11.41 -3.90 -53.56
C PRO A 136 10.53 -4.33 -54.72
N SER A 137 9.86 -3.36 -55.35
CA SER A 137 9.07 -3.59 -56.55
C SER A 137 10.02 -4.18 -57.61
N LYS A 138 9.74 -5.41 -58.07
CA LYS A 138 10.42 -6.02 -59.20
C LYS A 138 10.10 -5.15 -60.41
N VAL A 139 11.08 -4.40 -60.87
CA VAL A 139 11.06 -3.80 -62.21
C VAL A 139 11.43 -4.91 -63.16
N TYR A 140 10.45 -5.38 -63.96
CA TYR A 140 10.67 -6.18 -65.15
C TYR A 140 10.95 -5.19 -66.28
N GLY A 141 12.13 -5.19 -66.80
CA GLY A 141 12.50 -4.60 -68.05
C GLY A 141 12.33 -5.62 -69.19
#